data_aeb55ab8a408f4c2f65b1d5992dd6237
#
_entry.id   aeb55ab8a408f4c2f65b1d5992dd6237
#
_cell.length_a   1.000
_cell.length_b   1.000
_cell.length_c   1.000
_cell.angle_alpha   90.00
_cell.angle_beta   90.00
_cell.angle_gamma   90.00
#
_symmetry.space_group_name_H-M   'P 1'
#
loop_
_entity.id
_entity.type
_entity.pdbx_description
1 polymer ?
#
loop_
_entity_poly.entity_id
_entity_poly.type
_entity_poly.pdbx_seq_one_letter_code
_entity_poly.pdbx_strand_id
1 'polypeptide(L)'
;YKAVVIITDGDNLEGDPLAQAQKAKELGVRIYTIGIGTSEGELIQLENENGTKEFLKDEAGNFVKSRLNEKLLKEIALKTDGAYVRASGAEFGLDTIYEQEISKFEKRELKTRMDNRYFERFQIPLAIATLLLVIELCIPTRKRE
;
A
#
# COMPACT_ATOMS: atom_id res chain seq x y z
N TYR A 1 -5.51 -7.63 -0.06
CA TYR A 1 -4.16 -7.30 0.43
C TYR A 1 -4.22 -6.08 1.33
N LYS A 2 -3.51 -6.10 2.47
CA LYS A 2 -3.41 -4.98 3.39
C LYS A 2 -1.98 -4.48 3.39
N ALA A 3 -1.78 -3.18 3.17
CA ALA A 3 -0.47 -2.54 3.19
C ALA A 3 -0.49 -1.36 4.17
N VAL A 4 0.58 -1.21 4.92
CA VAL A 4 0.82 -0.10 5.84
C VAL A 4 2.14 0.54 5.48
N VAL A 5 2.18 1.86 5.37
CA VAL A 5 3.41 2.63 5.19
C VAL A 5 3.71 3.35 6.49
N ILE A 6 4.90 3.12 7.03
CA ILE A 6 5.39 3.76 8.25
C ILE A 6 6.52 4.72 7.87
N ILE A 7 6.40 5.98 8.25
CA ILE A 7 7.37 7.03 8.02
C ILE A 7 7.91 7.46 9.39
N THR A 8 9.17 7.18 9.67
CA THR A 8 9.77 7.40 11.00
C THR A 8 11.30 7.41 10.93
N ASP A 9 11.94 7.89 11.98
CA ASP A 9 13.38 7.71 12.20
C ASP A 9 13.73 6.35 12.80
N GLY A 10 12.72 5.55 13.18
CA GLY A 10 12.90 4.21 13.74
C GLY A 10 13.31 4.21 15.22
N ASP A 11 13.16 5.33 15.91
CA ASP A 11 13.35 5.36 17.35
C ASP A 11 12.22 4.58 18.05
N ASN A 12 12.57 3.77 19.02
CA ASN A 12 11.63 2.94 19.75
C ASN A 12 11.84 3.14 21.25
N LEU A 13 10.88 3.79 21.87
CA LEU A 13 10.91 4.09 23.30
C LEU A 13 10.36 2.95 24.14
N GLU A 14 9.39 2.19 23.64
CA GLU A 14 8.74 1.10 24.38
C GLU A 14 8.30 -0.04 23.46
N GLY A 15 8.34 -1.27 24.01
CA GLY A 15 7.81 -2.46 23.38
C GLY A 15 8.77 -3.17 22.42
N ASP A 16 8.25 -4.18 21.71
CA ASP A 16 9.00 -4.96 20.71
C ASP A 16 8.35 -4.79 19.33
N PRO A 17 8.89 -3.89 18.50
CA PRO A 17 8.35 -3.64 17.16
C PRO A 17 8.50 -4.85 16.24
N LEU A 18 9.52 -5.72 16.45
CA LEU A 18 9.69 -6.91 15.62
C LEU A 18 8.65 -7.99 15.92
N ALA A 19 8.22 -8.10 17.19
CA ALA A 19 7.12 -8.99 17.56
C ALA A 19 5.79 -8.50 16.98
N GLN A 20 5.56 -7.19 16.93
CA GLN A 20 4.35 -6.63 16.31
C GLN A 20 4.37 -6.80 14.77
N ALA A 21 5.52 -6.63 14.14
CA ALA A 21 5.69 -6.91 12.72
C ALA A 21 5.36 -8.38 12.39
N GLN A 22 5.77 -9.31 13.25
CA GLN A 22 5.44 -10.72 13.07
C GLN A 22 3.92 -10.97 13.11
N LYS A 23 3.22 -10.36 14.08
CA LYS A 23 1.75 -10.44 14.16
C LYS A 23 1.07 -9.83 12.92
N ALA A 24 1.60 -8.71 12.43
CA ALA A 24 1.11 -8.09 11.21
C ALA A 24 1.22 -9.03 10.00
N LYS A 25 2.35 -9.72 9.87
CA LYS A 25 2.56 -10.74 8.84
C LYS A 25 1.53 -11.87 8.92
N GLU A 26 1.26 -12.38 10.10
CA GLU A 26 0.26 -13.43 10.33
C GLU A 26 -1.16 -13.00 9.94
N LEU A 27 -1.46 -11.70 10.07
CA LEU A 27 -2.72 -11.09 9.62
C LEU A 27 -2.74 -10.72 8.13
N GLY A 28 -1.68 -11.06 7.39
CA GLY A 28 -1.54 -10.75 5.96
C GLY A 28 -1.30 -9.27 5.67
N VAL A 29 -0.77 -8.52 6.64
CA VAL A 29 -0.42 -7.10 6.47
C VAL A 29 1.04 -6.98 6.09
N ARG A 30 1.33 -6.27 5.00
CA ARG A 30 2.68 -5.88 4.59
C ARG A 30 3.02 -4.51 5.12
N ILE A 31 4.20 -4.35 5.67
CA ILE A 31 4.67 -3.07 6.21
C ILE A 31 5.80 -2.55 5.34
N TYR A 32 5.61 -1.36 4.80
CA TYR A 32 6.63 -0.60 4.09
C TYR A 32 7.14 0.48 5.02
N THR A 33 8.46 0.61 5.14
CA THR A 33 9.05 1.58 6.05
C THR A 33 9.86 2.61 5.28
N ILE A 34 9.65 3.88 5.61
CA ILE A 34 10.41 5.02 5.08
C ILE A 34 11.18 5.62 6.24
N GLY A 35 12.50 5.52 6.17
CA GLY A 35 13.39 6.08 7.18
C GLY A 35 13.70 7.54 6.90
N ILE A 36 13.40 8.42 7.87
CA ILE A 36 13.74 9.84 7.82
C ILE A 36 14.86 10.15 8.80
N GLY A 37 15.85 10.90 8.35
CA GLY A 37 16.97 11.33 9.19
C GLY A 37 18.32 10.83 8.73
N THR A 38 19.33 11.06 9.56
CA THR A 38 20.72 10.65 9.32
C THR A 38 21.17 9.60 10.30
N SER A 39 22.02 8.68 9.86
CA SER A 39 22.62 7.64 10.72
C SER A 39 23.57 8.26 11.76
N GLU A 40 24.16 9.42 11.45
CA GLU A 40 25.06 10.15 12.34
C GLU A 40 24.31 10.83 13.47
N GLY A 41 23.03 11.13 13.24
CA GLY A 41 22.12 11.78 14.16
C GLY A 41 22.30 13.30 14.19
N GLU A 42 21.20 13.98 14.47
CA GLU A 42 21.14 15.42 14.61
C GLU A 42 20.67 15.80 16.02
N LEU A 43 21.21 16.92 16.53
CA LEU A 43 20.80 17.45 17.83
C LEU A 43 19.38 18.01 17.72
N ILE A 44 18.54 17.64 18.68
CA ILE A 44 17.16 18.14 18.75
C ILE A 44 17.19 19.58 19.25
N GLN A 45 16.71 20.52 18.43
CA GLN A 45 16.54 21.92 18.82
C GLN A 45 15.10 22.15 19.30
N LEU A 46 14.99 22.78 20.44
CA LEU A 46 13.73 23.28 20.97
C LEU A 46 13.72 24.81 20.88
N GLU A 47 12.59 25.36 20.46
CA GLU A 47 12.39 26.81 20.48
C GLU A 47 11.52 27.16 21.68
N ASN A 48 12.06 27.98 22.60
CA ASN A 48 11.37 28.45 23.77
C ASN A 48 10.35 29.53 23.39
N GLU A 49 9.39 29.84 24.27
CA GLU A 49 8.37 30.86 24.07
C GLU A 49 8.93 32.24 23.72
N ASN A 50 10.17 32.49 24.03
CA ASN A 50 10.91 33.73 23.72
C ASN A 50 11.64 33.70 22.36
N GLY A 51 11.46 32.63 21.55
CA GLY A 51 12.13 32.47 20.26
C GLY A 51 13.62 32.08 20.35
N THR A 52 14.11 31.74 21.55
CA THR A 52 15.49 31.27 21.75
C THR A 52 15.58 29.78 21.45
N LYS A 53 16.52 29.40 20.59
CA LYS A 53 16.79 28.00 20.25
C LYS A 53 17.76 27.38 21.24
N GLU A 54 17.33 26.33 21.89
CA GLU A 54 18.15 25.54 22.81
C GLU A 54 18.17 24.08 22.37
N PHE A 55 19.29 23.40 22.64
CA PHE A 55 19.37 21.97 22.37
C PHE A 55 18.78 21.16 23.51
N LEU A 56 17.98 20.15 23.17
CA LEU A 56 17.40 19.24 24.15
C LEU A 56 18.50 18.48 24.91
N LYS A 57 18.39 18.46 26.23
CA LYS A 57 19.27 17.73 27.12
C LYS A 57 18.49 16.69 27.89
N ASP A 58 19.13 15.55 28.16
CA ASP A 58 18.60 14.52 29.03
C ASP A 58 18.72 14.94 30.53
N GLU A 59 18.19 14.10 31.42
CA GLU A 59 18.28 14.33 32.86
C GLU A 59 19.72 14.40 33.39
N ALA A 60 20.68 13.81 32.70
CA ALA A 60 22.09 13.84 33.02
C ALA A 60 22.84 15.06 32.42
N GLY A 61 22.13 15.92 31.65
CA GLY A 61 22.67 17.11 31.01
C GLY A 61 23.36 16.89 29.66
N ASN A 62 23.29 15.67 29.09
CA ASN A 62 23.83 15.37 27.76
C ASN A 62 22.87 15.82 26.67
N PHE A 63 23.41 16.20 25.52
CA PHE A 63 22.58 16.54 24.36
C PHE A 63 21.90 15.31 23.77
N VAL A 64 20.60 15.41 23.56
CA VAL A 64 19.80 14.35 22.93
C VAL A 64 19.96 14.45 21.42
N LYS A 65 20.26 13.33 20.78
CA LYS A 65 20.37 13.19 19.33
C LYS A 65 19.29 12.26 18.82
N SER A 66 18.54 12.70 17.82
CA SER A 66 17.71 11.77 17.01
C SER A 66 18.58 11.12 15.94
N ARG A 67 18.48 9.81 15.81
CA ARG A 67 19.25 9.01 14.84
C ARG A 67 18.34 8.07 14.07
N LEU A 68 18.58 7.99 12.77
CA LEU A 68 17.89 7.02 11.96
C LEU A 68 18.33 5.59 12.27
N ASN A 69 17.40 4.77 12.76
CA ASN A 69 17.62 3.34 13.01
C ASN A 69 17.26 2.50 11.79
N GLU A 70 18.07 2.60 10.74
CA GLU A 70 17.84 1.86 9.49
C GLU A 70 17.74 0.35 9.67
N LYS A 71 18.52 -0.20 10.62
CA LYS A 71 18.53 -1.64 10.85
C LYS A 71 17.16 -2.14 11.28
N LEU A 72 16.56 -1.50 12.28
CA LEU A 72 15.24 -1.86 12.77
C LEU A 72 14.17 -1.72 11.69
N LEU A 73 14.19 -0.62 10.93
CA LEU A 73 13.20 -0.38 9.87
C LEU A 73 13.31 -1.41 8.74
N LYS A 74 14.53 -1.78 8.35
CA LYS A 74 14.77 -2.86 7.37
C LYS A 74 14.26 -4.21 7.87
N GLU A 75 14.50 -4.54 9.14
CA GLU A 75 14.04 -5.80 9.73
C GLU A 75 12.52 -5.90 9.79
N ILE A 76 11.82 -4.80 10.15
CA ILE A 76 10.35 -4.73 10.15
C ILE A 76 9.79 -4.97 8.74
N ALA A 77 10.34 -4.26 7.75
CA ALA A 77 9.89 -4.38 6.36
C ALA A 77 10.12 -5.81 5.83
N LEU A 78 11.31 -6.36 5.99
CA LEU A 78 11.65 -7.71 5.54
C LEU A 78 10.78 -8.79 6.21
N LYS A 79 10.50 -8.63 7.50
CA LYS A 79 9.67 -9.58 8.25
C LYS A 79 8.25 -9.68 7.72
N THR A 80 7.72 -8.61 7.14
CA THR A 80 6.33 -8.53 6.63
C THR A 80 6.24 -8.65 5.10
N ASP A 81 7.32 -9.07 4.44
CA ASP A 81 7.42 -9.12 2.98
C ASP A 81 7.13 -7.75 2.31
N GLY A 82 7.49 -6.68 3.01
CA GLY A 82 7.47 -5.29 2.53
C GLY A 82 8.85 -4.81 2.08
N ALA A 83 9.00 -3.49 1.95
CA ALA A 83 10.26 -2.86 1.55
C ALA A 83 10.60 -1.66 2.43
N TYR A 84 11.90 -1.39 2.56
CA TYR A 84 12.45 -0.21 3.22
C TYR A 84 12.99 0.75 2.18
N VAL A 85 12.69 2.03 2.34
CA VAL A 85 13.30 3.11 1.56
C VAL A 85 13.79 4.21 2.51
N ARG A 86 14.98 4.75 2.23
CA ARG A 86 15.47 5.94 2.93
C ARG A 86 14.99 7.19 2.21
N ALA A 87 14.35 8.10 2.94
CA ALA A 87 14.04 9.41 2.43
C ALA A 87 15.33 10.22 2.24
N SER A 88 15.55 10.75 1.04
CA SER A 88 16.72 11.57 0.71
C SER A 88 16.28 12.86 0.02
N GLY A 89 16.60 14.01 0.62
CA GLY A 89 16.31 15.32 0.05
C GLY A 89 14.82 15.60 -0.15
N ALA A 90 14.44 16.00 -1.36
CA ALA A 90 13.06 16.35 -1.71
C ALA A 90 12.17 15.14 -2.00
N GLU A 91 12.75 13.96 -2.20
CA GLU A 91 12.02 12.74 -2.51
C GLU A 91 11.81 11.91 -1.23
N PHE A 92 10.58 11.83 -0.78
CA PHE A 92 10.20 11.05 0.41
C PHE A 92 10.25 9.52 0.16
N GLY A 93 10.68 9.05 -1.01
CA GLY A 93 10.74 7.63 -1.35
C GLY A 93 9.36 6.96 -1.49
N LEU A 94 8.28 7.72 -1.37
CA LEU A 94 6.92 7.21 -1.50
C LEU A 94 6.64 6.76 -2.92
N ASP A 95 7.12 7.53 -3.90
CA ASP A 95 6.98 7.22 -5.33
C ASP A 95 7.68 5.91 -5.66
N THR A 96 8.86 5.69 -5.09
CA THR A 96 9.62 4.44 -5.26
C THR A 96 8.85 3.23 -4.70
N ILE A 97 8.26 3.35 -3.52
CA ILE A 97 7.43 2.28 -2.93
C ILE A 97 6.17 2.07 -3.76
N TYR A 98 5.52 3.15 -4.19
CA TYR A 98 4.30 3.05 -4.99
C TYR A 98 4.56 2.37 -6.33
N GLU A 99 5.55 2.83 -7.09
CA GLU A 99 5.84 2.29 -8.42
C GLU A 99 6.40 0.87 -8.38
N GLN A 100 7.31 0.58 -7.45
CA GLN A 100 8.00 -0.71 -7.41
C GLN A 100 7.18 -1.80 -6.74
N GLU A 101 6.34 -1.45 -5.77
CA GLU A 101 5.64 -2.44 -4.97
C GLU A 101 4.11 -2.33 -5.06
N ILE A 102 3.52 -1.18 -4.76
CA ILE A 102 2.06 -1.03 -4.67
C ILE A 102 1.40 -1.15 -6.05
N SER A 103 1.98 -0.55 -7.08
CA SER A 103 1.44 -0.63 -8.45
C SER A 103 1.40 -2.05 -9.03
N LYS A 104 2.29 -2.94 -8.56
CA LYS A 104 2.28 -4.35 -8.97
C LYS A 104 1.06 -5.10 -8.44
N PHE A 105 0.54 -4.70 -7.27
CA PHE A 105 -0.66 -5.30 -6.68
C PHE A 105 -1.92 -4.86 -7.41
N GLU A 106 -2.05 -3.58 -7.73
CA GLU A 106 -3.17 -3.07 -8.53
C GLU A 106 -3.25 -3.75 -9.90
N LYS A 107 -2.12 -3.92 -10.57
CA LYS A 107 -2.05 -4.63 -11.85
C LYS A 107 -2.44 -6.10 -11.75
N ARG A 108 -2.15 -6.77 -10.63
CA ARG A 108 -2.58 -8.16 -10.39
C ARG A 108 -4.08 -8.26 -10.13
N GLU A 109 -4.65 -7.36 -9.32
CA GLU A 109 -6.10 -7.34 -9.09
C GLU A 109 -6.89 -7.01 -10.37
N LEU A 110 -6.42 -6.08 -11.16
CA LEU A 110 -7.03 -5.75 -12.46
C LEU A 110 -6.98 -6.95 -13.43
N LYS A 111 -5.86 -7.69 -13.48
CA LYS A 111 -5.78 -8.93 -14.27
C LYS A 111 -6.76 -9.98 -13.77
N THR A 112 -6.85 -10.22 -12.45
CA THR A 112 -7.77 -11.20 -11.87
C THR A 112 -9.24 -10.80 -12.08
N ARG A 113 -9.57 -9.51 -12.04
CA ARG A 113 -10.92 -9.02 -12.38
C ARG A 113 -11.22 -9.05 -13.88
N MET A 114 -10.20 -8.84 -14.75
CA MET A 114 -10.37 -8.96 -16.21
C MET A 114 -10.58 -10.40 -16.65
N ASP A 115 -9.99 -11.39 -15.97
CA ASP A 115 -10.18 -12.81 -16.30
C ASP A 115 -11.61 -13.31 -15.97
N ASN A 116 -12.37 -12.60 -15.17
CA ASN A 116 -13.79 -12.84 -14.92
C ASN A 116 -14.72 -12.04 -15.87
N ARG A 117 -14.28 -11.66 -17.05
CA ARG A 117 -15.20 -11.19 -18.09
C ARG A 117 -16.09 -12.35 -18.51
N TYR A 118 -17.30 -12.37 -17.98
CA TYR A 118 -18.39 -13.14 -18.55
C TYR A 118 -18.56 -12.71 -20.01
N PHE A 119 -18.22 -13.57 -20.93
CA PHE A 119 -18.60 -13.37 -22.33
C PHE A 119 -20.11 -13.46 -22.38
N GLU A 120 -20.77 -12.31 -22.40
CA GLU A 120 -22.22 -12.24 -22.58
C GLU A 120 -22.57 -12.75 -23.97
N ARG A 121 -22.91 -14.03 -24.06
CA ARG A 121 -23.32 -14.70 -25.31
C ARG A 121 -24.81 -14.64 -25.55
N PHE A 122 -25.48 -13.58 -25.06
CA PHE A 122 -26.93 -13.40 -25.26
C PHE A 122 -27.29 -13.22 -26.74
N GLN A 123 -26.34 -12.87 -27.58
CA GLN A 123 -26.53 -12.68 -29.02
C GLN A 123 -27.01 -13.96 -29.73
N ILE A 124 -26.56 -15.14 -29.33
CA ILE A 124 -26.92 -16.40 -29.94
C ILE A 124 -28.40 -16.75 -29.70
N PRO A 125 -28.90 -16.78 -28.42
CA PRO A 125 -30.32 -17.03 -28.19
C PRO A 125 -31.22 -15.94 -28.74
N LEU A 126 -30.77 -14.67 -28.78
CA LEU A 126 -31.49 -13.56 -29.39
C LEU A 126 -31.65 -13.73 -30.89
N ALA A 127 -30.61 -14.14 -31.59
CA ALA A 127 -30.66 -14.42 -33.04
C ALA A 127 -31.62 -15.55 -33.37
N ILE A 128 -31.63 -16.63 -32.59
CA ILE A 128 -32.55 -17.75 -32.76
C ILE A 128 -34.00 -17.30 -32.52
N ALA A 129 -34.26 -16.56 -31.46
CA ALA A 129 -35.59 -16.03 -31.17
C ALA A 129 -36.13 -15.11 -32.29
N THR A 130 -35.25 -14.25 -32.80
CA THR A 130 -35.65 -13.33 -33.92
C THR A 130 -35.90 -14.14 -35.20
N LEU A 131 -35.12 -15.16 -35.49
CA LEU A 131 -35.34 -16.02 -36.67
C LEU A 131 -36.68 -16.77 -36.58
N LEU A 132 -37.05 -17.29 -35.43
CA LEU A 132 -38.30 -17.98 -35.19
C LEU A 132 -39.50 -17.03 -35.36
N LEU A 133 -39.41 -15.79 -34.88
CA LEU A 133 -40.40 -14.76 -35.07
C LEU A 133 -40.63 -14.41 -36.57
N VAL A 134 -39.58 -14.29 -37.34
CA VAL A 134 -39.65 -14.06 -38.78
C VAL A 134 -40.32 -15.22 -39.50
N ILE A 135 -40.00 -16.47 -39.13
CA ILE A 135 -40.63 -17.67 -39.70
C ILE A 135 -42.13 -17.67 -39.39
N GLU A 136 -42.53 -17.36 -38.15
CA GLU A 136 -43.95 -17.27 -37.76
C GLU A 136 -44.71 -16.23 -38.59
N LEU A 137 -44.14 -15.06 -38.84
CA LEU A 137 -44.71 -14.03 -39.70
C LEU A 137 -44.89 -14.47 -41.17
N CYS A 138 -44.02 -15.38 -41.64
CA CYS A 138 -44.09 -15.87 -43.02
C CYS A 138 -45.09 -17.02 -43.21
N ILE A 139 -45.58 -17.64 -42.13
CA ILE A 139 -46.56 -18.74 -42.21
C ILE A 139 -47.94 -18.14 -42.29
N PRO A 140 -48.64 -18.25 -43.43
CA PRO A 140 -50.01 -17.70 -43.56
C PRO A 140 -50.97 -18.44 -42.62
N THR A 141 -51.53 -17.71 -41.67
CA THR A 141 -52.55 -18.20 -40.75
C THR A 141 -53.84 -18.53 -41.56
N ARG A 142 -54.01 -19.77 -41.94
CA ARG A 142 -55.23 -20.25 -42.59
C ARG A 142 -56.37 -20.22 -41.56
N LYS A 143 -57.27 -19.24 -41.67
CA LYS A 143 -58.50 -19.25 -40.89
C LYS A 143 -59.26 -20.53 -41.24
N ARG A 144 -59.48 -21.39 -40.27
CA ARG A 144 -60.52 -22.43 -40.33
C ARG A 144 -61.88 -21.74 -40.07
N GLU A 145 -62.70 -21.66 -41.13
CA GLU A 145 -64.13 -21.52 -40.94
C GLU A 145 -64.74 -22.79 -40.43
#